data_bf6e64b33fd33b367e4ec08427bfb5e0
#
_entry.id   bf6e64b33fd33b367e4ec08427bfb5e0
#
_cell.length_a   1.000
_cell.length_b   1.000
_cell.length_c   1.000
_cell.angle_alpha   90.00
_cell.angle_beta   90.00
_cell.angle_gamma   90.00
#
_symmetry.space_group_name_H-M   'P 1'
#
loop_
_entity.id
_entity.type
_entity.pdbx_description
1 polymer ?
#
loop_
_entity_poly.entity_id
_entity_poly.type
_entity_poly.pdbx_seq_one_letter_code
_entity_poly.pdbx_strand_id
1 'polypeptide(L)'
;MNTYRKYCPNVFVAECEEKHEKGDTIIVNTKYGKENECIVHNFVGCTGTKEKPMYCYSITRADGFNNQERAKQKVEKLNGYADNADKRSNAAYEASNEGKDFLALAEPIKVGHHSEKWHRALIERNWKRMEKSVNEAAKAEAYRERTAYWESMSNKIDLSMPESLEFFAIQLEEAKEYHQFLKDNPAERPHGMSLSYASKKVKDLKSKHETAVKLWS
;
A
#
# COMPACT_ATOMS: atom_id res chain seq x y z
N MET A 1 27.93 13.12 2.21
CA MET A 1 26.77 12.56 2.93
C MET A 1 25.82 11.92 1.92
N ASN A 2 25.42 10.65 2.12
CA ASN A 2 24.59 9.94 1.14
C ASN A 2 23.11 10.14 1.46
N THR A 3 22.28 10.44 0.45
CA THR A 3 20.86 10.72 0.61
C THR A 3 20.01 9.94 -0.40
N TYR A 4 18.73 9.76 -0.09
CA TYR A 4 17.78 9.17 -1.03
C TYR A 4 17.32 10.18 -2.07
N ARG A 5 17.45 9.84 -3.35
CA ARG A 5 16.91 10.58 -4.48
C ARG A 5 15.84 9.77 -5.21
N LYS A 6 14.72 10.39 -5.55
CA LYS A 6 13.68 9.75 -6.36
C LYS A 6 14.17 9.63 -7.82
N TYR A 7 14.20 8.40 -8.34
CA TYR A 7 14.58 8.09 -9.72
C TYR A 7 13.36 7.98 -10.63
N CYS A 8 12.39 7.14 -10.24
CA CYS A 8 11.11 7.02 -10.91
C CYS A 8 10.01 6.72 -9.87
N PRO A 9 8.73 6.56 -10.25
CA PRO A 9 7.67 6.23 -9.29
C PRO A 9 8.02 5.01 -8.44
N ASN A 10 8.00 5.19 -7.10
CA ASN A 10 8.32 4.19 -6.08
C ASN A 10 9.78 3.69 -6.04
N VAL A 11 10.68 4.22 -6.86
CA VAL A 11 12.11 3.86 -6.88
C VAL A 11 12.94 5.01 -6.36
N PHE A 12 13.78 4.70 -5.38
CA PHE A 12 14.74 5.62 -4.82
C PHE A 12 16.15 5.05 -4.98
N VAL A 13 17.07 5.90 -5.40
CA VAL A 13 18.48 5.60 -5.55
C VAL A 13 19.27 6.34 -4.46
N ALA A 14 20.48 5.87 -4.14
CA ALA A 14 21.39 6.61 -3.29
C ALA A 14 22.11 7.68 -4.13
N GLU A 15 22.12 8.91 -3.65
CA GLU A 15 22.92 10.02 -4.20
C GLU A 15 24.11 10.23 -3.27
N CYS A 16 25.32 9.97 -3.77
CA CYS A 16 26.56 9.91 -3.01
C CYS A 16 27.56 10.93 -3.53
N GLU A 17 28.39 11.52 -2.65
CA GLU A 17 29.50 12.40 -3.02
C GLU A 17 30.72 11.60 -3.50
N GLU A 18 30.86 10.37 -3.03
CA GLU A 18 31.97 9.47 -3.36
C GLU A 18 31.50 8.37 -4.32
N LYS A 19 32.47 7.76 -5.00
CA LYS A 19 32.23 6.60 -5.85
C LYS A 19 32.22 5.33 -5.01
N HIS A 20 31.28 4.45 -5.31
CA HIS A 20 31.14 3.13 -4.67
C HIS A 20 31.15 2.04 -5.73
N GLU A 21 31.54 0.85 -5.33
CA GLU A 21 31.50 -0.36 -6.16
C GLU A 21 30.27 -1.22 -5.87
N LYS A 22 29.94 -2.12 -6.78
CA LYS A 22 28.83 -3.05 -6.61
C LYS A 22 29.11 -3.98 -5.43
N GLY A 23 28.18 -4.06 -4.49
CA GLY A 23 28.29 -4.83 -3.26
C GLY A 23 28.73 -4.02 -2.04
N ASP A 24 29.15 -2.78 -2.22
CA ASP A 24 29.50 -1.92 -1.09
C ASP A 24 28.29 -1.69 -0.19
N THR A 25 28.54 -1.65 1.11
CA THR A 25 27.53 -1.28 2.09
C THR A 25 27.71 0.18 2.47
N ILE A 26 26.68 0.98 2.27
CA ILE A 26 26.70 2.43 2.54
C ILE A 26 25.57 2.84 3.49
N ILE A 27 25.80 3.87 4.26
CA ILE A 27 24.75 4.48 5.09
C ILE A 27 24.07 5.58 4.26
N VAL A 28 22.75 5.50 4.12
CA VAL A 28 21.92 6.47 3.39
C VAL A 28 20.92 7.12 4.33
N ASN A 29 20.93 8.44 4.37
CA ASN A 29 20.09 9.24 5.26
C ASN A 29 18.75 9.57 4.62
N THR A 30 17.67 9.34 5.36
CA THR A 30 16.34 9.81 4.97
C THR A 30 16.19 11.30 5.26
N LYS A 31 15.22 11.95 4.60
CA LYS A 31 14.89 13.37 4.87
C LYS A 31 14.50 13.68 6.32
N TYR A 32 14.22 12.64 7.13
CA TYR A 32 13.86 12.77 8.55
C TYR A 32 15.02 12.43 9.49
N GLY A 33 16.25 12.30 8.96
CA GLY A 33 17.44 11.99 9.76
C GLY A 33 17.60 10.53 10.16
N LYS A 34 16.72 9.61 9.67
CA LYS A 34 16.90 8.18 9.91
C LYS A 34 17.97 7.64 8.97
N GLU A 35 18.91 6.93 9.51
CA GLU A 35 19.96 6.21 8.80
C GLU A 35 19.50 4.81 8.43
N ASN A 36 19.79 4.40 7.20
CA ASN A 36 19.56 3.04 6.73
C ASN A 36 20.86 2.52 6.11
N GLU A 37 21.22 1.32 6.46
CA GLU A 37 22.28 0.57 5.83
C GLU A 37 21.77 -0.02 4.51
N CYS A 38 22.49 0.25 3.41
CA CYS A 38 22.08 -0.13 2.06
C CYS A 38 23.23 -0.75 1.29
N ILE A 39 22.91 -1.75 0.47
CA ILE A 39 23.83 -2.43 -0.42
C ILE A 39 23.74 -1.78 -1.79
N VAL A 40 24.87 -1.39 -2.36
CA VAL A 40 25.00 -0.81 -3.69
C VAL A 40 24.92 -1.91 -4.75
N HIS A 41 24.11 -1.68 -5.80
CA HIS A 41 24.03 -2.57 -6.95
C HIS A 41 24.69 -1.95 -8.18
N ASN A 42 24.01 -1.04 -8.87
CA ASN A 42 24.49 -0.47 -10.12
C ASN A 42 24.64 1.05 -10.04
N PHE A 43 25.62 1.54 -10.79
CA PHE A 43 25.70 2.95 -11.10
C PHE A 43 24.61 3.35 -12.11
N VAL A 44 23.75 4.27 -11.72
CA VAL A 44 22.57 4.70 -12.52
C VAL A 44 22.85 5.99 -13.29
N GLY A 45 23.73 6.83 -12.78
CA GLY A 45 24.10 8.11 -13.42
C GLY A 45 24.72 9.12 -12.47
N CYS A 46 25.11 10.26 -13.01
CA CYS A 46 25.62 11.40 -12.24
C CYS A 46 24.60 12.53 -12.21
N THR A 47 24.60 13.26 -11.11
CA THR A 47 23.83 14.49 -10.90
C THR A 47 24.74 15.56 -10.29
N GLY A 48 24.21 16.76 -10.03
CA GLY A 48 25.02 17.86 -9.51
C GLY A 48 25.69 18.69 -10.61
N THR A 49 26.66 19.51 -10.21
CA THR A 49 27.43 20.39 -11.10
C THR A 49 28.78 19.75 -11.48
N LYS A 50 29.46 20.29 -12.50
CA LYS A 50 30.80 19.81 -12.88
C LYS A 50 31.81 19.91 -11.75
N GLU A 51 31.63 20.90 -10.85
CA GLU A 51 32.53 21.12 -9.71
C GLU A 51 32.22 20.19 -8.52
N LYS A 52 30.95 19.76 -8.38
CA LYS A 52 30.52 18.84 -7.34
C LYS A 52 29.61 17.76 -7.94
N PRO A 53 30.20 16.75 -8.58
CA PRO A 53 29.43 15.64 -9.13
C PRO A 53 28.86 14.77 -8.00
N MET A 54 27.60 14.37 -8.15
CA MET A 54 26.96 13.43 -7.25
C MET A 54 26.68 12.12 -8.01
N TYR A 55 27.03 11.00 -7.44
CA TYR A 55 26.92 9.67 -8.05
C TYR A 55 25.63 8.99 -7.57
N CYS A 56 24.81 8.54 -8.51
CA CYS A 56 23.55 7.86 -8.20
C CYS A 56 23.69 6.35 -8.38
N TYR A 57 23.32 5.61 -7.34
CA TYR A 57 23.39 4.15 -7.31
C TYR A 57 22.02 3.55 -6.99
N SER A 58 21.68 2.45 -7.67
CA SER A 58 20.59 1.59 -7.23
C SER A 58 21.00 0.87 -5.95
N ILE A 59 20.08 0.76 -5.01
CA ILE A 59 20.36 0.23 -3.69
C ILE A 59 19.22 -0.66 -3.20
N THR A 60 19.56 -1.67 -2.39
CA THR A 60 18.62 -2.37 -1.53
C THR A 60 18.99 -2.16 -0.07
N ARG A 61 18.03 -2.21 0.83
CA ARG A 61 18.32 -2.13 2.26
C ARG A 61 18.91 -3.44 2.76
N ALA A 62 19.96 -3.37 3.58
CA ALA A 62 20.64 -4.52 4.15
C ALA A 62 19.73 -5.35 5.08
N ASP A 63 18.72 -4.71 5.69
CA ASP A 63 17.72 -5.38 6.53
C ASP A 63 16.60 -6.09 5.72
N GLY A 64 16.70 -6.12 4.39
CA GLY A 64 15.71 -6.74 3.50
C GLY A 64 14.37 -5.99 3.40
N PHE A 65 14.24 -4.82 4.05
CA PHE A 65 13.00 -4.04 4.00
C PHE A 65 12.76 -3.44 2.62
N ASN A 66 11.68 -3.85 1.98
CA ASN A 66 11.25 -3.39 0.66
C ASN A 66 9.76 -2.97 0.67
N ASN A 67 9.22 -2.63 -0.49
CA ASN A 67 7.82 -2.22 -0.62
C ASN A 67 6.83 -3.35 -0.27
N GLN A 68 7.15 -4.61 -0.51
CA GLN A 68 6.32 -5.75 -0.14
C GLN A 68 6.28 -5.94 1.37
N GLU A 69 7.43 -5.89 2.04
CA GLU A 69 7.50 -5.96 3.51
C GLU A 69 6.75 -4.79 4.17
N ARG A 70 6.88 -3.59 3.61
CA ARG A 70 6.08 -2.45 4.04
C ARG A 70 4.58 -2.71 3.88
N ALA A 71 4.17 -3.33 2.78
CA ALA A 71 2.77 -3.65 2.53
C ALA A 71 2.25 -4.69 3.53
N LYS A 72 3.01 -5.76 3.81
CA LYS A 72 2.68 -6.78 4.82
C LYS A 72 2.49 -6.17 6.21
N GLN A 73 3.42 -5.32 6.65
CA GLN A 73 3.30 -4.62 7.93
C GLN A 73 2.06 -3.70 7.99
N LYS A 74 1.67 -3.10 6.85
CA LYS A 74 0.44 -2.30 6.78
C LYS A 74 -0.81 -3.16 6.87
N VAL A 75 -0.83 -4.32 6.23
CA VAL A 75 -1.91 -5.31 6.32
C VAL A 75 -2.11 -5.73 7.77
N GLU A 76 -1.05 -6.17 8.44
CA GLU A 76 -1.11 -6.60 9.83
C GLU A 76 -1.65 -5.49 10.76
N LYS A 77 -1.11 -4.27 10.61
CA LYS A 77 -1.54 -3.12 11.41
C LYS A 77 -3.01 -2.74 11.18
N LEU A 78 -3.48 -2.79 9.92
CA LEU A 78 -4.86 -2.44 9.59
C LEU A 78 -5.84 -3.52 10.05
N ASN A 79 -5.47 -4.80 9.98
CA ASN A 79 -6.25 -5.91 10.55
C ASN A 79 -6.40 -5.73 12.06
N GLY A 80 -5.32 -5.43 12.77
CA GLY A 80 -5.40 -5.13 14.20
C GLY A 80 -6.30 -3.94 14.54
N TYR A 81 -6.36 -2.92 13.68
CA TYR A 81 -7.29 -1.80 13.86
C TYR A 81 -8.75 -2.21 13.59
N ALA A 82 -9.01 -3.04 12.57
CA ALA A 82 -10.33 -3.58 12.28
C ALA A 82 -10.84 -4.42 13.45
N ASP A 83 -10.04 -5.36 13.94
CA ASP A 83 -10.41 -6.24 15.07
C ASP A 83 -10.71 -5.44 16.35
N ASN A 84 -9.91 -4.40 16.62
CA ASN A 84 -10.14 -3.54 17.77
C ASN A 84 -11.40 -2.68 17.61
N ALA A 85 -11.73 -2.25 16.39
CA ALA A 85 -12.96 -1.52 16.11
C ALA A 85 -14.19 -2.45 16.27
N ASP A 86 -14.12 -3.71 15.80
CA ASP A 86 -15.16 -4.71 16.00
C ASP A 86 -15.41 -5.02 17.47
N LYS A 87 -14.34 -5.19 18.26
CA LYS A 87 -14.46 -5.39 19.71
C LYS A 87 -15.17 -4.21 20.37
N ARG A 88 -14.85 -2.97 19.99
CA ARG A 88 -15.54 -1.78 20.52
C ARG A 88 -16.99 -1.68 20.04
N SER A 89 -17.26 -2.06 18.80
CA SER A 89 -18.62 -2.14 18.25
C SER A 89 -19.47 -3.13 19.05
N ASN A 90 -18.98 -4.35 19.22
CA ASN A 90 -19.68 -5.41 19.96
C ASN A 90 -19.91 -5.01 21.42
N ALA A 91 -18.91 -4.49 22.11
CA ALA A 91 -19.05 -4.02 23.48
C ALA A 91 -20.08 -2.87 23.60
N ALA A 92 -20.12 -1.95 22.63
CA ALA A 92 -21.11 -0.89 22.61
C ALA A 92 -22.52 -1.42 22.32
N TYR A 93 -22.66 -2.40 21.44
CA TYR A 93 -23.91 -3.08 21.16
C TYR A 93 -24.45 -3.82 22.38
N GLU A 94 -23.62 -4.62 23.05
CA GLU A 94 -24.01 -5.31 24.28
C GLU A 94 -24.43 -4.31 25.36
N ALA A 95 -23.66 -3.23 25.56
CA ALA A 95 -24.01 -2.19 26.51
C ALA A 95 -25.31 -1.44 26.15
N SER A 96 -25.71 -1.37 24.87
CA SER A 96 -26.96 -0.75 24.43
C SER A 96 -28.21 -1.55 24.82
N ASN A 97 -28.04 -2.81 25.27
CA ASN A 97 -29.11 -3.65 25.77
C ASN A 97 -29.38 -3.44 27.29
N GLU A 98 -28.79 -2.42 27.92
CA GLU A 98 -29.10 -2.09 29.32
C GLU A 98 -30.60 -1.89 29.52
N GLY A 99 -31.18 -2.58 30.49
CA GLY A 99 -32.62 -2.50 30.78
C GLY A 99 -33.54 -3.03 29.68
N LYS A 100 -33.04 -3.91 28.81
CA LYS A 100 -33.81 -4.52 27.70
C LYS A 100 -35.15 -5.09 28.14
N ASP A 101 -35.19 -5.84 29.24
CA ASP A 101 -36.40 -6.47 29.73
C ASP A 101 -37.45 -5.42 30.19
N PHE A 102 -36.99 -4.35 30.84
CA PHE A 102 -37.84 -3.23 31.20
C PHE A 102 -38.37 -2.49 29.96
N LEU A 103 -37.52 -2.21 29.00
CA LEU A 103 -37.92 -1.51 27.76
C LEU A 103 -38.82 -2.38 26.87
N ALA A 104 -38.69 -3.72 26.94
CA ALA A 104 -39.56 -4.65 26.21
C ALA A 104 -41.02 -4.62 26.65
N LEU A 105 -41.32 -4.15 27.88
CA LEU A 105 -42.69 -3.95 28.36
C LEU A 105 -43.42 -2.82 27.64
N ALA A 106 -42.67 -2.01 26.86
CA ALA A 106 -43.20 -0.87 26.10
C ALA A 106 -44.05 0.09 26.92
N GLU A 107 -43.79 0.19 28.23
CA GLU A 107 -44.51 1.14 29.08
C GLU A 107 -44.22 2.60 28.66
N PRO A 108 -45.26 3.44 28.53
CA PRO A 108 -45.08 4.84 28.20
C PRO A 108 -44.38 5.58 29.35
N ILE A 109 -43.55 6.58 28.99
CA ILE A 109 -42.90 7.43 29.98
C ILE A 109 -43.98 8.18 30.77
N LYS A 110 -44.05 7.96 32.07
CA LYS A 110 -45.00 8.65 32.97
C LYS A 110 -44.46 10.04 33.30
N VAL A 111 -44.96 11.05 32.59
CA VAL A 111 -44.57 12.46 32.75
C VAL A 111 -44.88 12.95 34.16
N GLY A 112 -43.91 13.61 34.82
CA GLY A 112 -44.00 14.09 36.18
C GLY A 112 -43.78 13.03 37.26
N HIS A 113 -43.63 11.74 36.90
CA HIS A 113 -43.33 10.69 37.86
C HIS A 113 -41.83 10.63 38.17
N HIS A 114 -41.46 10.22 39.37
CA HIS A 114 -40.04 10.15 39.81
C HIS A 114 -39.15 9.34 38.89
N SER A 115 -39.70 8.33 38.19
CA SER A 115 -38.95 7.48 37.27
C SER A 115 -38.73 8.10 35.89
N GLU A 116 -39.36 9.20 35.54
CA GLU A 116 -39.28 9.82 34.20
C GLU A 116 -37.84 10.11 33.78
N LYS A 117 -37.07 10.75 34.65
CA LYS A 117 -35.67 11.13 34.39
C LYS A 117 -34.80 9.90 34.10
N TRP A 118 -35.00 8.85 34.90
CA TRP A 118 -34.22 7.61 34.72
C TRP A 118 -34.62 6.91 33.41
N HIS A 119 -35.89 6.80 33.09
CA HIS A 119 -36.35 6.14 31.86
C HIS A 119 -35.85 6.88 30.62
N ARG A 120 -35.94 8.19 30.55
CA ARG A 120 -35.37 8.99 29.44
C ARG A 120 -33.88 8.85 29.33
N ALA A 121 -33.15 8.90 30.45
CA ALA A 121 -31.71 8.73 30.46
C ALA A 121 -31.28 7.33 30.01
N LEU A 122 -32.01 6.28 30.35
CA LEU A 122 -31.75 4.91 29.89
C LEU A 122 -31.89 4.81 28.36
N ILE A 123 -32.98 5.32 27.80
CA ILE A 123 -33.21 5.33 26.35
C ILE A 123 -32.08 6.11 25.64
N GLU A 124 -31.75 7.30 26.13
CA GLU A 124 -30.70 8.13 25.52
C GLU A 124 -29.34 7.47 25.57
N ARG A 125 -28.95 6.82 26.70
CA ARG A 125 -27.71 6.07 26.81
C ARG A 125 -27.66 4.92 25.82
N ASN A 126 -28.74 4.15 25.68
CA ASN A 126 -28.81 3.03 24.77
C ASN A 126 -28.71 3.49 23.31
N TRP A 127 -29.35 4.59 22.93
CA TRP A 127 -29.22 5.20 21.62
C TRP A 127 -27.77 5.62 21.31
N LYS A 128 -27.11 6.32 22.22
CA LYS A 128 -25.71 6.74 22.06
C LYS A 128 -24.77 5.53 21.94
N ARG A 129 -25.03 4.46 22.67
CA ARG A 129 -24.26 3.22 22.60
C ARG A 129 -24.48 2.48 21.28
N MET A 130 -25.72 2.45 20.79
CA MET A 130 -26.04 1.88 19.48
C MET A 130 -25.37 2.69 18.37
N GLU A 131 -25.47 4.00 18.39
CA GLU A 131 -24.77 4.89 17.46
C GLU A 131 -23.25 4.63 17.47
N LYS A 132 -22.65 4.52 18.66
CA LYS A 132 -21.24 4.16 18.80
C LYS A 132 -20.93 2.80 18.16
N SER A 133 -21.77 1.79 18.37
CA SER A 133 -21.61 0.47 17.78
C SER A 133 -21.58 0.54 16.25
N VAL A 134 -22.56 1.21 15.65
CA VAL A 134 -22.64 1.40 14.19
C VAL A 134 -21.41 2.14 13.65
N ASN A 135 -20.99 3.22 14.32
CA ASN A 135 -19.83 4.01 13.92
C ASN A 135 -18.52 3.21 14.00
N GLU A 136 -18.34 2.37 15.02
CA GLU A 136 -17.16 1.50 15.15
C GLU A 136 -17.18 0.37 14.11
N ALA A 137 -18.34 -0.22 13.80
CA ALA A 137 -18.50 -1.20 12.73
C ALA A 137 -18.11 -0.60 11.36
N ALA A 138 -18.58 0.60 11.05
CA ALA A 138 -18.19 1.29 9.82
C ALA A 138 -16.68 1.57 9.73
N LYS A 139 -16.02 1.89 10.86
CA LYS A 139 -14.56 2.02 10.90
C LYS A 139 -13.85 0.68 10.63
N ALA A 140 -14.36 -0.42 11.18
CA ALA A 140 -13.79 -1.74 10.94
C ALA A 140 -13.84 -2.08 9.45
N GLU A 141 -14.97 -1.83 8.78
CA GLU A 141 -15.13 -2.06 7.35
C GLU A 141 -14.17 -1.19 6.52
N ALA A 142 -14.07 0.10 6.82
CA ALA A 142 -13.13 1.00 6.16
C ALA A 142 -11.65 0.56 6.34
N TYR A 143 -11.29 -0.05 7.47
CA TYR A 143 -9.97 -0.64 7.64
C TYR A 143 -9.79 -1.89 6.77
N ARG A 144 -10.79 -2.76 6.64
CA ARG A 144 -10.75 -3.96 5.77
C ARG A 144 -10.61 -3.59 4.30
N GLU A 145 -11.34 -2.58 3.81
CA GLU A 145 -11.18 -2.08 2.44
C GLU A 145 -9.74 -1.61 2.18
N ARG A 146 -9.16 -0.89 3.13
CA ARG A 146 -7.75 -0.45 3.03
C ARG A 146 -6.77 -1.62 3.12
N THR A 147 -7.10 -2.67 3.86
CA THR A 147 -6.29 -3.89 3.96
C THR A 147 -6.22 -4.59 2.60
N ALA A 148 -7.35 -4.77 1.91
CA ALA A 148 -7.41 -5.39 0.58
C ALA A 148 -6.49 -4.67 -0.44
N TYR A 149 -6.43 -3.34 -0.39
CA TYR A 149 -5.46 -2.59 -1.21
C TYR A 149 -4.00 -2.97 -0.88
N TRP A 150 -3.62 -3.02 0.40
CA TRP A 150 -2.25 -3.34 0.80
C TRP A 150 -1.90 -4.81 0.55
N GLU A 151 -2.86 -5.73 0.66
CA GLU A 151 -2.69 -7.14 0.27
C GLU A 151 -2.34 -7.25 -1.22
N SER A 152 -3.02 -6.53 -2.08
CA SER A 152 -2.69 -6.50 -3.50
C SER A 152 -1.29 -5.95 -3.79
N MET A 153 -0.79 -5.05 -2.93
CA MET A 153 0.56 -4.49 -3.04
C MET A 153 1.64 -5.40 -2.46
N SER A 154 1.31 -6.30 -1.52
CA SER A 154 2.27 -7.19 -0.86
C SER A 154 2.88 -8.23 -1.80
N ASN A 155 2.18 -8.57 -2.88
CA ASN A 155 2.62 -9.52 -3.90
C ASN A 155 3.07 -8.86 -5.21
N LYS A 156 3.03 -7.53 -5.26
CA LYS A 156 3.36 -6.78 -6.47
C LYS A 156 4.87 -6.60 -6.59
N ILE A 157 5.42 -7.07 -7.71
CA ILE A 157 6.80 -6.77 -8.10
C ILE A 157 6.83 -5.40 -8.80
N ASP A 158 7.66 -4.50 -8.30
CA ASP A 158 7.89 -3.18 -8.90
C ASP A 158 9.39 -2.93 -9.17
N LEU A 159 9.70 -1.84 -9.85
CA LEU A 159 11.06 -1.49 -10.24
C LEU A 159 12.02 -1.23 -9.06
N SER A 160 11.52 -1.16 -7.82
CA SER A 160 12.36 -0.97 -6.63
C SER A 160 13.05 -2.25 -6.16
N MET A 161 12.76 -3.39 -6.80
CA MET A 161 13.24 -4.71 -6.41
C MET A 161 14.12 -5.31 -7.51
N PRO A 162 15.20 -6.01 -7.16
CA PRO A 162 16.06 -6.70 -8.15
C PRO A 162 15.31 -7.71 -9.02
N GLU A 163 14.32 -8.42 -8.44
CA GLU A 163 13.50 -9.41 -9.14
C GLU A 163 12.67 -8.79 -10.29
N SER A 164 12.52 -7.46 -10.31
CA SER A 164 11.84 -6.74 -11.40
C SER A 164 12.53 -6.91 -12.75
N LEU A 165 13.84 -7.20 -12.77
CA LEU A 165 14.58 -7.42 -14.00
C LEU A 165 14.03 -8.63 -14.77
N GLU A 166 13.96 -9.77 -14.12
CA GLU A 166 13.43 -11.01 -14.71
C GLU A 166 11.92 -10.92 -14.95
N PHE A 167 11.18 -10.39 -13.97
CA PHE A 167 9.73 -10.22 -14.08
C PHE A 167 9.31 -9.40 -15.31
N PHE A 168 9.92 -8.24 -15.53
CA PHE A 168 9.58 -7.43 -16.70
C PHE A 168 10.15 -7.97 -18.01
N ALA A 169 11.21 -8.78 -18.00
CA ALA A 169 11.67 -9.51 -19.16
C ALA A 169 10.61 -10.53 -19.65
N ILE A 170 10.12 -11.38 -18.72
CA ILE A 170 9.06 -12.37 -19.03
C ILE A 170 7.78 -11.68 -19.51
N GLN A 171 7.32 -10.67 -18.78
CA GLN A 171 6.10 -9.91 -19.14
C GLN A 171 6.23 -9.24 -20.51
N LEU A 172 7.41 -8.78 -20.89
CA LEU A 172 7.67 -8.17 -22.19
C LEU A 172 7.56 -9.20 -23.33
N GLU A 173 8.13 -10.40 -23.12
CA GLU A 173 8.03 -11.47 -24.14
C GLU A 173 6.59 -11.94 -24.32
N GLU A 174 5.86 -12.22 -23.23
CA GLU A 174 4.43 -12.54 -23.28
C GLU A 174 3.60 -11.47 -24.02
N ALA A 175 3.88 -10.20 -23.75
CA ALA A 175 3.19 -9.10 -24.40
C ALA A 175 3.51 -8.97 -25.89
N LYS A 176 4.76 -9.28 -26.31
CA LYS A 176 5.15 -9.33 -27.71
C LYS A 176 4.47 -10.48 -28.44
N GLU A 177 4.46 -11.66 -27.84
CA GLU A 177 3.77 -12.84 -28.39
C GLU A 177 2.27 -12.57 -28.58
N TYR A 178 1.61 -12.02 -27.55
CA TYR A 178 0.20 -11.66 -27.63
C TYR A 178 -0.07 -10.57 -28.71
N HIS A 179 0.79 -9.55 -28.80
CA HIS A 179 0.66 -8.52 -29.83
C HIS A 179 0.82 -9.12 -31.25
N GLN A 180 1.78 -10.03 -31.45
CA GLN A 180 1.98 -10.72 -32.70
C GLN A 180 0.78 -11.62 -33.04
N PHE A 181 0.29 -12.40 -32.07
CA PHE A 181 -0.92 -13.21 -32.24
C PHE A 181 -2.12 -12.38 -32.73
N LEU A 182 -2.40 -11.23 -32.11
CA LEU A 182 -3.50 -10.34 -32.54
C LEU A 182 -3.27 -9.72 -33.92
N LYS A 183 -2.02 -9.59 -34.33
CA LYS A 183 -1.66 -9.09 -35.67
C LYS A 183 -1.95 -10.14 -36.72
N ASP A 184 -1.59 -11.39 -36.45
CA ASP A 184 -1.73 -12.51 -37.36
C ASP A 184 -3.17 -13.03 -37.41
N ASN A 185 -3.97 -12.84 -36.37
CA ASN A 185 -5.34 -13.31 -36.22
C ASN A 185 -6.36 -12.16 -36.05
N PRO A 186 -6.66 -11.36 -37.11
CA PRO A 186 -7.56 -10.22 -36.96
C PRO A 186 -8.99 -10.60 -36.49
N ALA A 187 -9.47 -11.81 -36.83
CA ALA A 187 -10.78 -12.30 -36.43
C ALA A 187 -10.92 -12.60 -34.95
N GLU A 188 -9.80 -12.86 -34.25
CA GLU A 188 -9.77 -13.19 -32.81
C GLU A 188 -9.60 -11.95 -31.91
N ARG A 189 -9.59 -10.75 -32.47
CA ARG A 189 -9.49 -9.52 -31.71
C ARG A 189 -10.78 -9.28 -30.94
N PRO A 190 -10.74 -9.17 -29.60
CA PRO A 190 -11.92 -8.91 -28.76
C PRO A 190 -12.68 -7.63 -29.16
N HIS A 191 -11.96 -6.62 -29.64
CA HIS A 191 -12.55 -5.36 -30.16
C HIS A 191 -11.55 -4.63 -31.07
N GLY A 192 -12.03 -3.63 -31.83
CA GLY A 192 -11.24 -2.93 -32.84
C GLY A 192 -9.95 -2.27 -32.34
N MET A 193 -9.87 -1.90 -31.03
CA MET A 193 -8.71 -1.27 -30.45
C MET A 193 -7.71 -2.25 -29.79
N SER A 194 -7.99 -3.57 -29.79
CA SER A 194 -7.19 -4.59 -29.12
C SER A 194 -5.71 -4.56 -29.54
N LEU A 195 -5.44 -4.43 -30.82
CA LEU A 195 -4.07 -4.35 -31.34
C LEU A 195 -3.33 -3.09 -30.87
N SER A 196 -4.02 -1.96 -30.79
CA SER A 196 -3.45 -0.70 -30.27
C SER A 196 -3.10 -0.80 -28.80
N TYR A 197 -3.98 -1.40 -27.99
CA TYR A 197 -3.72 -1.64 -26.57
C TYR A 197 -2.57 -2.62 -26.34
N ALA A 198 -2.50 -3.70 -27.13
CA ALA A 198 -1.39 -4.64 -27.06
C ALA A 198 -0.06 -3.95 -27.43
N SER A 199 -0.02 -3.14 -28.49
CA SER A 199 1.15 -2.36 -28.88
C SER A 199 1.58 -1.37 -27.79
N LYS A 200 0.64 -0.68 -27.16
CA LYS A 200 0.93 0.21 -26.01
C LYS A 200 1.50 -0.57 -24.84
N LYS A 201 0.93 -1.73 -24.48
CA LYS A 201 1.43 -2.60 -23.42
C LYS A 201 2.87 -3.02 -23.65
N VAL A 202 3.23 -3.41 -24.89
CA VAL A 202 4.61 -3.76 -25.29
C VAL A 202 5.55 -2.57 -25.06
N LYS A 203 5.18 -1.36 -25.48
CA LYS A 203 5.99 -0.16 -25.29
C LYS A 203 6.21 0.15 -23.80
N ASP A 204 5.15 0.09 -23.01
CA ASP A 204 5.21 0.36 -21.56
C ASP A 204 6.09 -0.67 -20.83
N LEU A 205 5.96 -1.95 -21.17
CA LEU A 205 6.79 -3.02 -20.59
C LEU A 205 8.25 -2.94 -21.03
N LYS A 206 8.50 -2.57 -22.30
CA LYS A 206 9.84 -2.32 -22.81
C LYS A 206 10.55 -1.21 -22.02
N SER A 207 9.88 -0.08 -21.80
CA SER A 207 10.42 1.03 -21.00
C SER A 207 10.69 0.62 -19.55
N LYS A 208 9.80 -0.19 -18.94
CA LYS A 208 10.02 -0.73 -17.58
C LYS A 208 11.20 -1.69 -17.53
N HIS A 209 11.32 -2.60 -18.47
CA HIS A 209 12.43 -3.53 -18.55
C HIS A 209 13.77 -2.80 -18.76
N GLU A 210 13.84 -1.82 -19.66
CA GLU A 210 15.03 -0.99 -19.86
C GLU A 210 15.44 -0.25 -18.56
N THR A 211 14.44 0.20 -17.79
CA THR A 211 14.68 0.83 -16.48
C THR A 211 15.18 -0.19 -15.47
N ALA A 212 14.60 -1.40 -15.43
CA ALA A 212 15.04 -2.48 -14.55
C ALA A 212 16.50 -2.93 -14.87
N VAL A 213 16.85 -3.00 -16.16
CA VAL A 213 18.24 -3.28 -16.60
C VAL A 213 19.21 -2.23 -16.06
N LYS A 214 18.89 -0.94 -16.15
CA LYS A 214 19.74 0.12 -15.59
C LYS A 214 19.91 0.03 -14.09
N LEU A 215 18.89 -0.44 -13.38
CA LEU A 215 18.89 -0.53 -11.92
C LEU A 215 19.59 -1.81 -11.44
N TRP A 216 19.39 -2.96 -12.09
CA TRP A 216 19.65 -4.25 -11.49
C TRP A 216 20.55 -5.22 -12.29
N SER A 217 21.03 -4.84 -13.48
CA SER A 217 21.93 -5.72 -14.29
C SER A 217 23.35 -5.86 -13.75
#